data_5d134e9848c44cd967c2e83bc158f59e
#
_entry.id   5d134e9848c44cd967c2e83bc158f59e
#
_cell.length_a   1.000
_cell.length_b   1.000
_cell.length_c   1.000
_cell.angle_alpha   90.00
_cell.angle_beta   90.00
_cell.angle_gamma   90.00
#
_symmetry.space_group_name_H-M   'P 1'
#
loop_
_entity.id
_entity.type
_entity.pdbx_description
1 polymer ?
#
loop_
_entity_poly.entity_id
_entity_poly.type
_entity_poly.pdbx_seq_one_letter_code
_entity_poly.pdbx_strand_id
1 'polypeptide(L)'
;MSKIFVVAIMVCSMYAYGDSASYSLIPDFNSADKVEFVRVEGEGGQVLEGSLITHDGHRKNVPDTCKPEGGSAELVDAYTVKAKATYFLFTCAWPVQHSGIGLNGIQYDTFVYTGKNLASIEKNKSFSQRLSGYEGSLEEGGISYAWYVKRKVAEQKLIELEAGEAIDSLVIAHAIVLTRLKDGDYQAIQHYLSSERIQQLRTNFPVSKSTLIAYNDLGYALGKSNSNGLAYKILKEVETIAPDRVVLKINIADVLWSSDKEESKKYYKEYVELMRKSGKTNLIPAEALERSTY
;
A
#
# COMPACT_ATOMS: atom_id res chain seq x y z
N MET A 1 62.78 -9.56 24.11
CA MET A 1 61.35 -9.83 23.86
C MET A 1 60.74 -8.66 23.07
N SER A 2 60.73 -8.80 21.75
CA SER A 2 60.27 -7.75 20.82
C SER A 2 58.77 -7.95 20.54
N LYS A 3 57.93 -6.97 20.92
CA LYS A 3 56.51 -7.00 20.66
C LYS A 3 56.26 -6.40 19.26
N ILE A 4 55.86 -7.25 18.32
CA ILE A 4 55.42 -6.84 16.99
C ILE A 4 53.96 -6.32 17.16
N PHE A 5 53.75 -5.03 16.89
CA PHE A 5 52.41 -4.42 16.75
C PHE A 5 51.95 -4.67 15.31
N VAL A 6 50.93 -5.51 15.14
CA VAL A 6 50.23 -5.65 13.87
C VAL A 6 49.17 -4.54 13.81
N VAL A 7 49.40 -3.54 12.97
CA VAL A 7 48.40 -2.52 12.63
C VAL A 7 47.50 -3.14 11.57
N ALA A 8 46.28 -3.49 11.97
CA ALA A 8 45.23 -3.86 11.05
C ALA A 8 44.74 -2.60 10.33
N ILE A 9 45.12 -2.45 9.06
CA ILE A 9 44.54 -1.42 8.17
C ILE A 9 43.13 -1.88 7.82
N MET A 10 42.14 -1.26 8.47
CA MET A 10 40.74 -1.41 8.12
C MET A 10 40.51 -0.66 6.80
N VAL A 11 40.53 -1.38 5.69
CA VAL A 11 40.11 -0.84 4.39
C VAL A 11 38.60 -0.62 4.47
N CYS A 12 38.24 0.61 4.77
CA CYS A 12 36.85 1.06 4.66
C CYS A 12 36.50 1.09 3.17
N SER A 13 35.85 0.04 2.68
CA SER A 13 35.28 0.02 1.34
C SER A 13 34.20 1.10 1.31
N MET A 14 34.57 2.30 0.86
CA MET A 14 33.60 3.28 0.41
C MET A 14 32.90 2.66 -0.80
N TYR A 15 31.73 2.06 -0.57
CA TYR A 15 30.76 1.87 -1.64
C TYR A 15 30.42 3.27 -2.13
N ALA A 16 30.97 3.65 -3.27
CA ALA A 16 30.43 4.73 -4.06
C ALA A 16 28.98 4.30 -4.38
N TYR A 17 28.03 4.90 -3.70
CA TYR A 17 26.63 4.84 -4.10
C TYR A 17 26.59 5.44 -5.49
N GLY A 18 26.50 4.59 -6.50
CA GLY A 18 26.30 5.05 -7.87
C GLY A 18 25.01 5.86 -7.91
N ASP A 19 25.10 7.06 -8.41
CA ASP A 19 23.98 8.01 -8.59
C ASP A 19 22.92 7.51 -9.58
N SER A 20 22.81 6.20 -9.83
CA SER A 20 21.89 5.61 -10.79
C SER A 20 21.13 4.42 -10.21
N ALA A 21 19.83 4.34 -10.52
CA ALA A 21 18.96 3.22 -10.21
C ALA A 21 18.44 2.58 -11.50
N SER A 22 18.47 1.24 -11.59
CA SER A 22 18.01 0.47 -12.75
C SER A 22 16.89 -0.49 -12.35
N TYR A 23 15.83 -0.55 -13.15
CA TYR A 23 14.66 -1.38 -12.96
C TYR A 23 14.38 -2.20 -14.21
N SER A 24 14.20 -3.52 -14.05
CA SER A 24 13.75 -4.39 -15.13
C SER A 24 12.25 -4.18 -15.38
N LEU A 25 11.86 -4.12 -16.63
CA LEU A 25 10.48 -3.94 -17.07
C LEU A 25 9.91 -5.30 -17.51
N ILE A 26 8.94 -5.81 -16.76
CA ILE A 26 8.25 -7.08 -17.06
C ILE A 26 6.73 -6.84 -16.97
N PRO A 27 6.01 -6.91 -18.11
CA PRO A 27 6.50 -7.10 -19.48
C PRO A 27 7.28 -5.90 -20.01
N ASP A 28 8.01 -6.09 -21.12
CA ASP A 28 8.70 -5.00 -21.80
C ASP A 28 7.74 -3.87 -22.17
N PHE A 29 8.23 -2.65 -22.11
CA PHE A 29 7.50 -1.47 -22.57
C PHE A 29 7.99 -1.04 -23.96
N ASN A 30 7.24 -1.35 -25.00
CA ASN A 30 7.60 -1.00 -26.39
C ASN A 30 9.03 -1.44 -26.75
N SER A 31 9.42 -2.68 -26.42
CA SER A 31 10.74 -3.28 -26.58
C SER A 31 11.81 -2.80 -25.58
N ALA A 32 11.52 -1.87 -24.68
CA ALA A 32 12.40 -1.58 -23.57
C ALA A 32 12.21 -2.63 -22.47
N ASP A 33 13.31 -3.29 -22.07
CA ASP A 33 13.35 -4.30 -21.03
C ASP A 33 13.81 -3.74 -19.68
N LYS A 34 14.33 -2.51 -19.68
CA LYS A 34 14.72 -1.81 -18.45
C LYS A 34 14.57 -0.29 -18.57
N VAL A 35 14.56 0.36 -17.41
CA VAL A 35 14.69 1.81 -17.27
C VAL A 35 15.82 2.11 -16.29
N GLU A 36 16.64 3.11 -16.61
CA GLU A 36 17.69 3.64 -15.74
C GLU A 36 17.38 5.08 -15.38
N PHE A 37 17.53 5.41 -14.09
CA PHE A 37 17.41 6.78 -13.59
C PHE A 37 18.77 7.25 -13.10
N VAL A 38 19.14 8.48 -13.47
CA VAL A 38 20.39 9.13 -13.06
C VAL A 38 20.07 10.47 -12.42
N ARG A 39 20.88 10.85 -11.42
CA ARG A 39 20.83 12.20 -10.85
C ARG A 39 21.62 13.14 -11.72
N VAL A 40 21.01 14.23 -12.10
CA VAL A 40 21.64 15.32 -12.86
C VAL A 40 21.42 16.66 -12.16
N GLU A 41 22.34 17.58 -12.33
CA GLU A 41 22.15 18.95 -11.87
C GLU A 41 21.12 19.67 -12.76
N GLY A 42 20.08 20.22 -12.13
CA GLY A 42 19.01 20.96 -12.81
C GLY A 42 18.83 22.36 -12.21
N GLU A 43 17.95 23.16 -12.81
CA GLU A 43 17.55 24.45 -12.23
C GLU A 43 16.82 24.19 -10.89
N GLY A 44 17.43 24.61 -9.79
CA GLY A 44 16.89 24.48 -8.43
C GLY A 44 17.32 23.24 -7.66
N GLY A 45 18.29 22.47 -8.16
CA GLY A 45 18.87 21.30 -7.46
C GLY A 45 18.91 20.03 -8.30
N GLN A 46 19.22 18.93 -7.66
CA GLN A 46 19.33 17.63 -8.33
C GLN A 46 17.97 17.08 -8.73
N VAL A 47 17.85 16.64 -9.97
CA VAL A 47 16.68 15.97 -10.54
C VAL A 47 17.04 14.55 -10.96
N LEU A 48 16.04 13.66 -11.04
CA LEU A 48 16.21 12.31 -11.56
C LEU A 48 15.68 12.25 -12.99
N GLU A 49 16.52 11.90 -13.94
CA GLU A 49 16.16 11.67 -15.33
C GLU A 49 16.14 10.19 -15.66
N GLY A 50 15.05 9.73 -16.28
CA GLY A 50 14.86 8.36 -16.71
C GLY A 50 15.20 8.10 -18.16
N SER A 51 15.81 6.94 -18.47
CA SER A 51 16.02 6.44 -19.83
C SER A 51 15.50 5.02 -19.96
N LEU A 52 14.54 4.78 -20.84
CA LEU A 52 14.10 3.47 -21.28
C LEU A 52 15.16 2.87 -22.20
N ILE A 53 15.51 1.61 -21.99
CA ILE A 53 16.59 0.91 -22.71
C ILE A 53 16.05 -0.38 -23.26
N THR A 54 16.32 -0.62 -24.54
CA THR A 54 15.95 -1.86 -25.25
C THR A 54 17.04 -2.91 -25.12
N HIS A 55 16.72 -4.16 -25.42
CA HIS A 55 17.66 -5.30 -25.41
C HIS A 55 18.91 -5.07 -26.28
N ASP A 56 18.79 -4.32 -27.38
CA ASP A 56 19.91 -3.95 -28.27
C ASP A 56 20.66 -2.69 -27.79
N GLY A 57 20.30 -2.14 -26.63
CA GLY A 57 20.96 -1.00 -26.02
C GLY A 57 20.51 0.37 -26.51
N HIS A 58 19.47 0.44 -27.37
CA HIS A 58 18.90 1.73 -27.77
C HIS A 58 18.28 2.43 -26.56
N ARG A 59 18.52 3.76 -26.45
CA ARG A 59 18.05 4.59 -25.32
C ARG A 59 17.01 5.59 -25.77
N LYS A 60 15.97 5.75 -24.97
CA LYS A 60 14.95 6.79 -25.12
C LYS A 60 14.71 7.47 -23.77
N ASN A 61 14.97 8.77 -23.70
CA ASN A 61 14.68 9.52 -22.49
C ASN A 61 13.17 9.55 -22.21
N VAL A 62 12.84 9.39 -20.94
CA VAL A 62 11.48 9.60 -20.41
C VAL A 62 11.23 11.11 -20.39
N PRO A 63 10.08 11.60 -20.88
CA PRO A 63 9.83 13.04 -21.00
C PRO A 63 9.77 13.81 -19.68
N ASP A 64 9.29 13.18 -18.62
CA ASP A 64 9.18 13.80 -17.29
C ASP A 64 10.36 13.37 -16.40
N THR A 65 10.71 14.26 -15.47
CA THR A 65 11.77 14.05 -14.47
C THR A 65 11.20 14.13 -13.05
N CYS A 66 11.84 13.50 -12.08
CA CYS A 66 11.55 13.77 -10.68
C CYS A 66 12.20 15.10 -10.30
N LYS A 67 11.40 16.16 -10.29
CA LYS A 67 11.84 17.53 -9.96
C LYS A 67 11.10 17.99 -8.69
N PRO A 68 11.74 17.91 -7.50
CA PRO A 68 11.11 18.35 -6.25
C PRO A 68 10.98 19.87 -6.20
N GLU A 69 9.97 20.35 -5.50
CA GLU A 69 9.80 21.78 -5.20
C GLU A 69 10.62 22.22 -3.97
N GLY A 70 11.60 21.41 -3.57
CA GLY A 70 12.50 21.60 -2.44
C GLY A 70 13.04 20.25 -1.97
N GLY A 71 14.23 20.24 -1.41
CA GLY A 71 14.91 19.01 -0.99
C GLY A 71 15.37 18.14 -2.16
N SER A 72 15.48 16.82 -1.91
CA SER A 72 15.89 15.84 -2.91
C SER A 72 14.71 14.92 -3.27
N ALA A 73 14.51 14.70 -4.56
CA ALA A 73 13.57 13.67 -5.01
C ALA A 73 14.16 12.29 -4.87
N GLU A 74 13.33 11.35 -4.46
CA GLU A 74 13.63 9.92 -4.42
C GLU A 74 12.75 9.18 -5.42
N LEU A 75 13.32 8.19 -6.09
CA LEU A 75 12.56 7.26 -6.91
C LEU A 75 12.00 6.16 -6.01
N VAL A 76 10.68 6.11 -5.89
CA VAL A 76 9.98 5.10 -5.08
C VAL A 76 9.96 3.76 -5.80
N ASP A 77 9.59 3.75 -7.09
CA ASP A 77 9.49 2.55 -7.91
C ASP A 77 9.38 2.92 -9.40
N ALA A 78 9.73 1.95 -10.28
CA ALA A 78 9.53 2.04 -11.72
C ALA A 78 9.24 0.64 -12.28
N TYR A 79 8.16 0.50 -13.06
CA TYR A 79 7.68 -0.80 -13.52
C TYR A 79 6.70 -0.67 -14.68
N THR A 80 6.32 -1.81 -15.25
CA THR A 80 5.28 -1.91 -16.28
C THR A 80 4.04 -2.60 -15.74
N VAL A 81 2.89 -2.20 -16.27
CA VAL A 81 1.58 -2.83 -16.01
C VAL A 81 0.98 -3.26 -17.33
N LYS A 82 0.59 -4.55 -17.40
CA LYS A 82 -0.20 -5.07 -18.52
C LYS A 82 -1.68 -5.04 -18.19
N ALA A 83 -2.41 -4.20 -18.90
CA ALA A 83 -3.87 -4.15 -18.91
C ALA A 83 -4.36 -4.38 -20.36
N LYS A 84 -5.30 -3.61 -20.90
CA LYS A 84 -5.61 -3.65 -22.34
C LYS A 84 -4.40 -3.17 -23.15
N ALA A 85 -3.76 -2.10 -22.69
CA ALA A 85 -2.44 -1.67 -23.16
C ALA A 85 -1.33 -2.11 -22.20
N THR A 86 -0.06 -1.88 -22.58
CA THR A 86 1.07 -1.91 -21.65
C THR A 86 1.39 -0.49 -21.26
N TYR A 87 1.47 -0.24 -19.95
CA TYR A 87 1.82 1.05 -19.38
C TYR A 87 3.18 0.97 -18.71
N PHE A 88 3.97 2.02 -18.83
CA PHE A 88 5.16 2.25 -18.02
C PHE A 88 4.83 3.28 -16.95
N LEU A 89 5.19 2.99 -15.70
CA LEU A 89 4.99 3.86 -14.56
C LEU A 89 6.30 4.07 -13.82
N PHE A 90 6.48 5.27 -13.29
CA PHE A 90 7.42 5.51 -12.20
C PHE A 90 6.83 6.51 -11.22
N THR A 91 7.23 6.39 -9.95
CA THR A 91 6.75 7.25 -8.86
C THR A 91 7.94 7.91 -8.19
N CYS A 92 7.90 9.23 -8.09
CA CYS A 92 8.84 10.04 -7.34
C CYS A 92 8.22 10.45 -6.00
N ALA A 93 9.05 10.61 -4.97
CA ALA A 93 8.64 11.16 -3.69
C ALA A 93 9.62 12.24 -3.24
N TRP A 94 9.11 13.26 -2.55
CA TRP A 94 9.92 14.25 -1.86
C TRP A 94 9.20 14.82 -0.65
N PRO A 95 9.95 15.26 0.37
CA PRO A 95 9.36 15.91 1.53
C PRO A 95 8.79 17.27 1.14
N VAL A 96 7.61 17.56 1.67
CA VAL A 96 6.97 18.88 1.60
C VAL A 96 6.80 19.37 3.02
N GLN A 97 7.45 20.49 3.37
CA GLN A 97 7.40 21.04 4.71
C GLN A 97 7.23 22.56 4.68
N HIS A 98 6.20 23.03 5.36
CA HIS A 98 5.97 24.47 5.55
C HIS A 98 5.46 24.72 6.97
N SER A 99 6.40 25.00 7.88
CA SER A 99 6.12 25.07 9.33
C SER A 99 5.13 26.21 9.69
N GLY A 100 5.12 27.30 8.92
CA GLY A 100 4.22 28.44 9.16
C GLY A 100 2.74 28.14 8.99
N ILE A 101 2.40 27.10 8.26
CA ILE A 101 1.01 26.69 7.95
C ILE A 101 0.72 25.25 8.38
N GLY A 102 1.65 24.58 9.06
CA GLY A 102 1.45 23.22 9.58
C GLY A 102 1.54 22.12 8.53
N LEU A 103 1.92 22.42 7.28
CA LEU A 103 2.09 21.44 6.23
C LEU A 103 3.37 20.63 6.47
N ASN A 104 3.25 19.31 6.60
CA ASN A 104 4.38 18.42 6.78
C ASN A 104 4.04 17.01 6.30
N GLY A 105 4.71 16.56 5.25
CA GLY A 105 4.44 15.26 4.65
C GLY A 105 5.34 14.94 3.46
N ILE A 106 4.86 14.03 2.64
CA ILE A 106 5.54 13.55 1.44
C ILE A 106 4.60 13.71 0.25
N GLN A 107 5.07 14.36 -0.79
CA GLN A 107 4.41 14.37 -2.10
C GLN A 107 4.88 13.15 -2.88
N TYR A 108 3.93 12.45 -3.51
CA TYR A 108 4.16 11.35 -4.43
C TYR A 108 3.62 11.74 -5.80
N ASP A 109 4.49 11.81 -6.80
CA ASP A 109 4.09 12.01 -8.20
C ASP A 109 4.33 10.75 -9.00
N THR A 110 3.24 10.19 -9.51
CA THR A 110 3.27 9.01 -10.37
C THR A 110 3.07 9.42 -11.82
N PHE A 111 4.01 9.03 -12.66
CA PHE A 111 3.98 9.28 -14.09
C PHE A 111 3.59 8.01 -14.81
N VAL A 112 2.56 8.08 -15.64
CA VAL A 112 2.02 6.95 -16.40
C VAL A 112 2.17 7.21 -17.88
N TYR A 113 2.84 6.31 -18.59
CA TYR A 113 3.07 6.41 -20.02
C TYR A 113 2.43 5.26 -20.78
N THR A 114 1.99 5.56 -21.98
CA THR A 114 1.53 4.61 -22.99
C THR A 114 2.13 4.96 -24.34
N GLY A 115 1.99 4.11 -25.34
CA GLY A 115 2.48 4.38 -26.68
C GLY A 115 2.50 3.12 -27.54
N LYS A 116 2.56 3.30 -28.85
CA LYS A 116 2.69 2.17 -29.80
C LYS A 116 4.14 1.71 -29.98
N ASN A 117 5.08 2.59 -29.73
CA ASN A 117 6.53 2.35 -29.79
C ASN A 117 7.27 3.39 -28.95
N LEU A 118 8.57 3.24 -28.74
CA LEU A 118 9.38 4.16 -27.93
C LEU A 118 9.45 5.59 -28.49
N ALA A 119 9.28 5.79 -29.82
CA ALA A 119 9.30 7.12 -30.41
C ALA A 119 8.01 7.91 -30.12
N SER A 120 6.90 7.21 -29.88
CA SER A 120 5.57 7.78 -29.67
C SER A 120 5.02 7.52 -28.26
N ILE A 121 5.89 7.58 -27.25
CA ILE A 121 5.44 7.47 -25.85
C ILE A 121 4.73 8.77 -25.44
N GLU A 122 3.61 8.64 -24.78
CA GLU A 122 2.78 9.74 -24.33
C GLU A 122 2.38 9.57 -22.87
N LYS A 123 2.40 10.68 -22.11
CA LYS A 123 1.94 10.70 -20.73
C LYS A 123 0.42 10.65 -20.66
N ASN A 124 -0.11 9.70 -19.96
CA ASN A 124 -1.52 9.68 -19.57
C ASN A 124 -1.71 10.58 -18.34
N LYS A 125 -2.04 11.86 -18.58
CA LYS A 125 -2.21 12.87 -17.52
C LYS A 125 -3.27 12.48 -16.49
N SER A 126 -4.41 11.92 -16.94
CA SER A 126 -5.51 11.53 -16.05
C SER A 126 -5.09 10.41 -15.09
N PHE A 127 -4.44 9.37 -15.60
CA PHE A 127 -3.98 8.25 -14.77
C PHE A 127 -2.84 8.69 -13.85
N SER A 128 -1.91 9.50 -14.35
CA SER A 128 -0.83 10.07 -13.54
C SER A 128 -1.38 10.84 -12.34
N GLN A 129 -2.33 11.75 -12.57
CA GLN A 129 -2.96 12.54 -11.51
C GLN A 129 -3.71 11.68 -10.47
N ARG A 130 -4.42 10.63 -10.93
CA ARG A 130 -5.18 9.76 -10.03
C ARG A 130 -4.31 8.82 -9.19
N LEU A 131 -3.08 8.51 -9.65
CA LEU A 131 -2.13 7.67 -8.92
C LEU A 131 -1.14 8.48 -8.08
N SER A 132 -1.07 9.81 -8.29
CA SER A 132 -0.32 10.74 -7.45
C SER A 132 -1.07 11.10 -6.18
N GLY A 133 -0.37 11.60 -5.17
CA GLY A 133 -1.01 12.04 -3.93
C GLY A 133 -0.02 12.60 -2.91
N TYR A 134 -0.56 13.26 -1.91
CA TYR A 134 0.17 13.78 -0.77
C TYR A 134 -0.19 12.97 0.49
N GLU A 135 0.80 12.64 1.29
CA GLU A 135 0.62 11.98 2.57
C GLU A 135 1.24 12.80 3.69
N GLY A 136 0.40 13.29 4.60
CA GLY A 136 0.85 14.13 5.71
C GLY A 136 -0.21 15.09 6.22
N SER A 137 0.20 16.01 7.10
CA SER A 137 -0.67 17.04 7.67
C SER A 137 -1.02 18.12 6.64
N LEU A 138 -2.24 18.64 6.71
CA LEU A 138 -2.76 19.71 5.85
C LEU A 138 -2.72 21.06 6.57
N GLU A 139 -2.73 22.17 5.81
CA GLU A 139 -2.66 23.54 6.31
C GLU A 139 -3.75 23.88 7.33
N GLU A 140 -4.97 23.44 7.12
CA GLU A 140 -6.13 23.71 7.96
C GLU A 140 -6.33 22.63 9.05
N GLY A 141 -5.32 21.79 9.26
CA GLY A 141 -5.44 20.59 10.08
C GLY A 141 -6.04 19.41 9.27
N GLY A 142 -6.01 18.24 9.88
CA GLY A 142 -6.35 16.99 9.21
C GLY A 142 -5.13 16.33 8.56
N ILE A 143 -5.38 15.18 7.95
CA ILE A 143 -4.35 14.34 7.34
C ILE A 143 -4.84 13.89 5.96
N SER A 144 -3.95 13.99 4.97
CA SER A 144 -4.12 13.38 3.65
C SER A 144 -3.34 12.08 3.56
N TYR A 145 -3.80 11.17 2.71
CA TYR A 145 -3.16 9.88 2.48
C TYR A 145 -2.98 9.61 1.00
N ALA A 146 -1.78 9.14 0.61
CA ALA A 146 -1.48 8.67 -0.74
C ALA A 146 -1.77 7.16 -0.82
N TRP A 147 -2.95 6.80 -1.36
CA TRP A 147 -3.46 5.43 -1.32
C TRP A 147 -2.78 4.47 -2.30
N TYR A 148 -2.26 4.98 -3.42
CA TYR A 148 -1.83 4.16 -4.56
C TYR A 148 -0.32 4.11 -4.75
N VAL A 149 0.48 4.38 -3.69
CA VAL A 149 1.95 4.39 -3.76
C VAL A 149 2.53 2.99 -3.92
N LYS A 150 1.92 1.98 -3.30
CA LYS A 150 2.42 0.60 -3.37
C LYS A 150 2.08 -0.04 -4.71
N ARG A 151 3.08 -0.63 -5.39
CA ARG A 151 2.98 -1.21 -6.74
C ARG A 151 1.68 -2.00 -6.96
N LYS A 152 1.40 -3.02 -6.13
CA LYS A 152 0.20 -3.87 -6.29
C LYS A 152 -1.12 -3.09 -6.27
N VAL A 153 -1.19 -2.05 -5.46
CA VAL A 153 -2.39 -1.19 -5.37
C VAL A 153 -2.50 -0.31 -6.61
N ALA A 154 -1.37 0.29 -7.03
CA ALA A 154 -1.30 1.14 -8.22
C ALA A 154 -1.62 0.34 -9.50
N GLU A 155 -1.08 -0.88 -9.65
CA GLU A 155 -1.36 -1.79 -10.76
C GLU A 155 -2.86 -2.08 -10.87
N GLN A 156 -3.48 -2.50 -9.77
CA GLN A 156 -4.91 -2.79 -9.74
C GLN A 156 -5.74 -1.53 -10.04
N LYS A 157 -5.36 -0.38 -9.44
CA LYS A 157 -6.05 0.89 -9.70
C LYS A 157 -5.94 1.31 -11.16
N LEU A 158 -4.79 1.16 -11.79
CA LEU A 158 -4.60 1.48 -13.21
C LEU A 158 -5.51 0.62 -14.10
N ILE A 159 -5.60 -0.69 -13.83
CA ILE A 159 -6.48 -1.61 -14.55
C ILE A 159 -7.94 -1.18 -14.43
N GLU A 160 -8.37 -0.78 -13.24
CA GLU A 160 -9.74 -0.28 -13.01
C GLU A 160 -9.99 1.08 -13.70
N LEU A 161 -9.03 1.98 -13.68
CA LEU A 161 -9.12 3.26 -14.40
C LEU A 161 -9.23 3.06 -15.92
N GLU A 162 -8.47 2.10 -16.48
CA GLU A 162 -8.58 1.75 -17.91
C GLU A 162 -9.94 1.12 -18.24
N ALA A 163 -10.54 0.40 -17.30
CA ALA A 163 -11.90 -0.13 -17.43
C ALA A 163 -13.00 0.94 -17.28
N GLY A 164 -12.64 2.16 -16.86
CA GLY A 164 -13.58 3.26 -16.63
C GLY A 164 -14.17 3.29 -15.22
N GLU A 165 -13.62 2.51 -14.29
CA GLU A 165 -14.10 2.45 -12.91
C GLU A 165 -13.63 3.69 -12.11
N ALA A 166 -14.60 4.49 -11.68
CA ALA A 166 -14.31 5.70 -10.92
C ALA A 166 -14.03 5.43 -9.43
N ILE A 167 -14.60 4.36 -8.90
CA ILE A 167 -14.60 4.00 -7.47
C ILE A 167 -13.69 2.79 -7.27
N ASP A 168 -12.95 2.77 -6.15
CA ASP A 168 -12.15 1.60 -5.79
C ASP A 168 -13.04 0.36 -5.60
N SER A 169 -12.65 -0.73 -6.23
CA SER A 169 -13.28 -2.03 -5.99
C SER A 169 -12.96 -2.56 -4.58
N LEU A 170 -13.67 -3.59 -4.17
CA LEU A 170 -13.36 -4.32 -2.93
C LEU A 170 -11.92 -4.89 -2.93
N VAL A 171 -11.39 -5.25 -4.10
CA VAL A 171 -10.00 -5.75 -4.24
C VAL A 171 -8.99 -4.67 -3.88
N ILE A 172 -9.16 -3.46 -4.40
CA ILE A 172 -8.30 -2.31 -4.06
C ILE A 172 -8.47 -1.95 -2.59
N ALA A 173 -9.71 -1.83 -2.11
CA ALA A 173 -9.98 -1.49 -0.72
C ALA A 173 -9.31 -2.48 0.24
N HIS A 174 -9.43 -3.77 -0.03
CA HIS A 174 -8.78 -4.82 0.75
C HIS A 174 -7.25 -4.70 0.71
N ALA A 175 -6.65 -4.48 -0.47
CA ALA A 175 -5.21 -4.33 -0.63
C ALA A 175 -4.65 -3.10 0.12
N ILE A 176 -5.34 -1.95 0.06
CA ILE A 176 -4.99 -0.74 0.82
C ILE A 176 -5.02 -1.04 2.32
N VAL A 177 -6.12 -1.60 2.80
CA VAL A 177 -6.32 -1.87 4.23
C VAL A 177 -5.28 -2.87 4.76
N LEU A 178 -4.99 -3.95 4.03
CA LEU A 178 -3.95 -4.90 4.44
C LEU A 178 -2.55 -4.26 4.48
N THR A 179 -2.26 -3.35 3.54
CA THR A 179 -1.00 -2.59 3.54
C THR A 179 -0.90 -1.73 4.80
N ARG A 180 -1.91 -0.89 5.07
CA ARG A 180 -1.94 -0.02 6.25
C ARG A 180 -1.94 -0.81 7.57
N LEU A 181 -2.63 -1.94 7.60
CA LEU A 181 -2.63 -2.84 8.76
C LEU A 181 -1.23 -3.42 9.04
N LYS A 182 -0.52 -3.84 7.99
CA LYS A 182 0.87 -4.33 8.10
C LYS A 182 1.81 -3.23 8.62
N ASP A 183 1.60 -1.99 8.20
CA ASP A 183 2.40 -0.84 8.60
C ASP A 183 1.98 -0.28 9.98
N GLY A 184 0.91 -0.83 10.60
CA GLY A 184 0.36 -0.37 11.89
C GLY A 184 -0.34 0.98 11.81
N ASP A 185 -0.67 1.45 10.61
CA ASP A 185 -1.29 2.74 10.37
C ASP A 185 -2.82 2.68 10.53
N TYR A 186 -3.24 2.56 11.78
CA TYR A 186 -4.67 2.45 12.14
C TYR A 186 -5.46 3.72 11.84
N GLN A 187 -4.82 4.89 11.85
CA GLN A 187 -5.47 6.15 11.54
C GLN A 187 -5.84 6.23 10.05
N ALA A 188 -4.94 5.80 9.16
CA ALA A 188 -5.24 5.68 7.74
C ALA A 188 -6.41 4.71 7.50
N ILE A 189 -6.46 3.58 8.23
CA ILE A 189 -7.57 2.62 8.11
C ILE A 189 -8.90 3.28 8.47
N GLN A 190 -8.99 4.02 9.58
CA GLN A 190 -10.19 4.75 9.97
C GLN A 190 -10.62 5.76 8.90
N HIS A 191 -9.64 6.49 8.35
CA HIS A 191 -9.91 7.50 7.33
C HIS A 191 -10.39 6.86 6.02
N TYR A 192 -9.76 5.76 5.60
CA TYR A 192 -10.13 5.05 4.36
C TYR A 192 -11.47 4.33 4.47
N LEU A 193 -11.72 3.63 5.57
CA LEU A 193 -12.95 2.86 5.82
C LEU A 193 -14.01 3.70 6.55
N SER A 194 -14.32 4.88 6.02
CA SER A 194 -15.46 5.67 6.53
C SER A 194 -16.78 4.92 6.39
N SER A 195 -17.81 5.33 7.14
CA SER A 195 -19.15 4.75 7.05
C SER A 195 -19.71 4.78 5.63
N GLU A 196 -19.47 5.88 4.91
CA GLU A 196 -19.90 6.07 3.52
C GLU A 196 -19.17 5.10 2.58
N ARG A 197 -17.85 4.95 2.75
CA ARG A 197 -17.05 4.01 1.96
C ARG A 197 -17.50 2.56 2.18
N ILE A 198 -17.72 2.18 3.43
CA ILE A 198 -18.23 0.84 3.77
C ILE A 198 -19.60 0.61 3.13
N GLN A 199 -20.51 1.58 3.21
CA GLN A 199 -21.82 1.47 2.57
C GLN A 199 -21.70 1.32 1.05
N GLN A 200 -20.81 2.09 0.41
CA GLN A 200 -20.55 2.03 -1.03
C GLN A 200 -19.97 0.66 -1.44
N LEU A 201 -19.00 0.14 -0.68
CA LEU A 201 -18.44 -1.20 -0.92
C LEU A 201 -19.51 -2.28 -0.81
N ARG A 202 -20.35 -2.24 0.22
CA ARG A 202 -21.42 -3.23 0.42
C ARG A 202 -22.50 -3.16 -0.66
N THR A 203 -22.78 -1.97 -1.18
CA THR A 203 -23.76 -1.80 -2.26
C THR A 203 -23.25 -2.39 -3.58
N ASN A 204 -21.96 -2.14 -3.91
CA ASN A 204 -21.38 -2.58 -5.18
C ASN A 204 -20.83 -4.00 -5.12
N PHE A 205 -20.39 -4.46 -3.96
CA PHE A 205 -19.78 -5.76 -3.72
C PHE A 205 -20.37 -6.40 -2.46
N PRO A 206 -21.61 -6.91 -2.49
CA PRO A 206 -22.28 -7.46 -1.30
C PRO A 206 -21.48 -8.58 -0.61
N VAL A 207 -21.69 -8.73 0.69
CA VAL A 207 -21.09 -9.85 1.45
C VAL A 207 -21.62 -11.18 0.90
N SER A 208 -20.72 -12.06 0.50
CA SER A 208 -21.00 -13.35 -0.15
C SER A 208 -19.86 -14.33 0.10
N LYS A 209 -19.99 -15.57 -0.36
CA LYS A 209 -18.89 -16.56 -0.26
C LYS A 209 -17.60 -16.11 -0.94
N SER A 210 -17.68 -15.35 -2.02
CA SER A 210 -16.51 -14.85 -2.76
C SER A 210 -15.86 -13.62 -2.12
N THR A 211 -16.62 -12.81 -1.36
CA THR A 211 -16.15 -11.55 -0.75
C THR A 211 -15.88 -11.68 0.76
N LEU A 212 -16.23 -12.81 1.35
CA LEU A 212 -16.21 -13.01 2.79
C LEU A 212 -14.82 -12.81 3.43
N ILE A 213 -13.73 -13.18 2.74
CA ILE A 213 -12.36 -13.00 3.26
C ILE A 213 -12.05 -11.52 3.37
N ALA A 214 -12.31 -10.78 2.30
CA ALA A 214 -12.07 -9.33 2.29
C ALA A 214 -12.86 -8.63 3.41
N TYR A 215 -14.16 -8.91 3.55
CA TYR A 215 -14.97 -8.29 4.61
C TYR A 215 -14.58 -8.71 6.03
N ASN A 216 -14.17 -9.97 6.23
CA ASN A 216 -13.60 -10.39 7.52
C ASN A 216 -12.35 -9.57 7.87
N ASP A 217 -11.46 -9.36 6.89
CA ASP A 217 -10.22 -8.61 7.09
C ASP A 217 -10.47 -7.12 7.27
N LEU A 218 -11.43 -6.53 6.54
CA LEU A 218 -11.88 -5.15 6.78
C LEU A 218 -12.47 -4.99 8.19
N GLY A 219 -13.29 -5.94 8.63
CA GLY A 219 -13.85 -5.94 9.99
C GLY A 219 -12.77 -6.05 11.06
N TYR A 220 -11.80 -6.93 10.87
CA TYR A 220 -10.63 -7.03 11.74
C TYR A 220 -9.83 -5.72 11.80
N ALA A 221 -9.53 -5.12 10.66
CA ALA A 221 -8.78 -3.87 10.56
C ALA A 221 -9.51 -2.71 11.25
N LEU A 222 -10.82 -2.61 11.08
CA LEU A 222 -11.67 -1.64 11.79
C LEU A 222 -11.63 -1.86 13.30
N GLY A 223 -11.67 -3.10 13.78
CA GLY A 223 -11.51 -3.42 15.20
C GLY A 223 -10.15 -2.97 15.73
N LYS A 224 -9.06 -3.25 15.01
CA LYS A 224 -7.70 -2.79 15.36
C LYS A 224 -7.57 -1.26 15.35
N SER A 225 -8.36 -0.58 14.56
CA SER A 225 -8.39 0.90 14.51
C SER A 225 -9.41 1.52 15.47
N ASN A 226 -9.94 0.78 16.45
CA ASN A 226 -10.96 1.20 17.42
C ASN A 226 -12.32 1.61 16.81
N SER A 227 -12.60 1.26 15.56
CA SER A 227 -13.89 1.46 14.91
C SER A 227 -14.88 0.31 15.18
N ASN A 228 -14.98 -0.09 16.47
CA ASN A 228 -15.64 -1.33 16.90
C ASN A 228 -17.10 -1.47 16.42
N GLY A 229 -17.88 -0.38 16.40
CA GLY A 229 -19.27 -0.41 15.95
C GLY A 229 -19.43 -0.78 14.46
N LEU A 230 -18.55 -0.25 13.58
CA LEU A 230 -18.53 -0.61 12.16
C LEU A 230 -17.96 -2.01 11.96
N ALA A 231 -16.89 -2.36 12.68
CA ALA A 231 -16.29 -3.69 12.67
C ALA A 231 -17.32 -4.77 12.98
N TYR A 232 -18.05 -4.60 14.09
CA TYR A 232 -19.07 -5.57 14.51
C TYR A 232 -20.17 -5.76 13.45
N LYS A 233 -20.67 -4.67 12.87
CA LYS A 233 -21.69 -4.76 11.82
C LYS A 233 -21.25 -5.59 10.63
N ILE A 234 -20.01 -5.37 10.13
CA ILE A 234 -19.45 -6.10 9.00
C ILE A 234 -19.21 -7.57 9.36
N LEU A 235 -18.60 -7.84 10.51
CA LEU A 235 -18.31 -9.20 10.96
C LEU A 235 -19.58 -10.01 11.19
N LYS A 236 -20.65 -9.40 11.66
CA LYS A 236 -21.97 -10.06 11.78
C LYS A 236 -22.58 -10.42 10.43
N GLU A 237 -22.41 -9.61 9.40
CA GLU A 237 -22.82 -9.99 8.04
C GLU A 237 -22.00 -11.17 7.50
N VAL A 238 -20.68 -11.17 7.75
CA VAL A 238 -19.82 -12.32 7.40
C VAL A 238 -20.28 -13.58 8.14
N GLU A 239 -20.69 -13.45 9.40
CA GLU A 239 -21.19 -14.58 10.21
C GLU A 239 -22.45 -15.22 9.62
N THR A 240 -23.35 -14.45 9.00
CA THR A 240 -24.53 -15.02 8.33
C THR A 240 -24.17 -15.94 7.16
N ILE A 241 -23.03 -15.72 6.53
CA ILE A 241 -22.54 -16.51 5.38
C ILE A 241 -21.66 -17.67 5.82
N ALA A 242 -20.87 -17.48 6.89
CA ALA A 242 -19.89 -18.44 7.37
C ALA A 242 -19.87 -18.52 8.91
N PRO A 243 -20.92 -19.04 9.54
CA PRO A 243 -21.07 -19.05 11.00
C PRO A 243 -19.98 -19.84 11.73
N ASP A 244 -19.41 -20.86 11.12
CA ASP A 244 -18.40 -21.73 11.71
C ASP A 244 -16.95 -21.30 11.41
N ARG A 245 -16.76 -20.11 10.84
CA ARG A 245 -15.44 -19.60 10.51
C ARG A 245 -14.66 -19.23 11.77
N VAL A 246 -13.60 -19.99 12.07
CA VAL A 246 -12.83 -19.85 13.32
C VAL A 246 -12.30 -18.44 13.54
N VAL A 247 -11.61 -17.86 12.55
CA VAL A 247 -11.00 -16.51 12.66
C VAL A 247 -12.06 -15.42 12.84
N LEU A 248 -13.28 -15.63 12.35
CA LEU A 248 -14.38 -14.69 12.54
C LEU A 248 -14.82 -14.63 14.01
N LYS A 249 -14.84 -15.76 14.70
CA LYS A 249 -15.25 -15.81 16.11
C LYS A 249 -14.35 -14.98 16.99
N ILE A 250 -13.02 -15.12 16.85
CA ILE A 250 -12.07 -14.29 17.61
C ILE A 250 -12.16 -12.80 17.22
N ASN A 251 -12.34 -12.49 15.94
CA ASN A 251 -12.48 -11.10 15.51
C ASN A 251 -13.72 -10.43 16.11
N ILE A 252 -14.86 -11.13 16.17
CA ILE A 252 -16.08 -10.62 16.83
C ILE A 252 -15.86 -10.49 18.34
N ALA A 253 -15.23 -11.49 18.96
CA ALA A 253 -14.94 -11.46 20.39
C ALA A 253 -14.07 -10.24 20.75
N ASP A 254 -12.99 -10.00 20.02
CA ASP A 254 -12.07 -8.87 20.24
C ASP A 254 -12.80 -7.53 20.15
N VAL A 255 -13.63 -7.36 19.15
CA VAL A 255 -14.39 -6.12 18.92
C VAL A 255 -15.42 -5.86 20.03
N LEU A 256 -16.03 -6.90 20.58
CA LEU A 256 -17.03 -6.79 21.66
C LEU A 256 -16.40 -6.62 23.04
N TRP A 257 -15.13 -6.97 23.24
CA TRP A 257 -14.52 -7.06 24.56
C TRP A 257 -14.63 -5.80 25.43
N SER A 258 -14.60 -4.63 24.82
CA SER A 258 -14.74 -3.34 25.52
C SER A 258 -16.18 -2.89 25.76
N SER A 259 -17.15 -3.38 24.96
CA SER A 259 -18.54 -2.89 24.96
C SER A 259 -19.55 -3.89 25.49
N ASP A 260 -19.35 -5.20 25.23
CA ASP A 260 -20.23 -6.28 25.65
C ASP A 260 -19.40 -7.53 25.99
N LYS A 261 -18.90 -7.56 27.24
CA LYS A 261 -18.05 -8.66 27.71
C LYS A 261 -18.76 -10.00 27.74
N GLU A 262 -20.05 -10.03 28.03
CA GLU A 262 -20.80 -11.28 28.14
C GLU A 262 -20.97 -11.94 26.77
N GLU A 263 -21.31 -11.17 25.76
CA GLU A 263 -21.38 -11.68 24.39
C GLU A 263 -19.99 -12.01 23.85
N SER A 264 -18.98 -11.19 24.13
CA SER A 264 -17.59 -11.45 23.76
C SER A 264 -17.08 -12.79 24.29
N LYS A 265 -17.35 -13.12 25.57
CA LYS A 265 -16.98 -14.40 26.18
C LYS A 265 -17.58 -15.58 25.43
N LYS A 266 -18.82 -15.48 24.97
CA LYS A 266 -19.45 -16.57 24.18
C LYS A 266 -18.68 -16.81 22.89
N TYR A 267 -18.30 -15.75 22.17
CA TYR A 267 -17.50 -15.86 20.96
C TYR A 267 -16.10 -16.40 21.21
N TYR A 268 -15.43 -16.02 22.31
CA TYR A 268 -14.15 -16.64 22.70
C TYR A 268 -14.30 -18.13 23.01
N LYS A 269 -15.39 -18.56 23.69
CA LYS A 269 -15.68 -19.99 23.92
C LYS A 269 -15.84 -20.74 22.60
N GLU A 270 -16.68 -20.22 21.70
CA GLU A 270 -16.88 -20.79 20.37
C GLU A 270 -15.55 -20.91 19.59
N TYR A 271 -14.72 -19.86 19.62
CA TYR A 271 -13.39 -19.87 19.01
C TYR A 271 -12.51 -20.98 19.58
N VAL A 272 -12.41 -21.07 20.90
CA VAL A 272 -11.59 -22.09 21.59
C VAL A 272 -12.07 -23.49 21.27
N GLU A 273 -13.38 -23.73 21.26
CA GLU A 273 -13.98 -25.03 20.91
C GLU A 273 -13.67 -25.42 19.46
N LEU A 274 -13.84 -24.51 18.52
CA LEU A 274 -13.53 -24.75 17.10
C LEU A 274 -12.03 -25.01 16.87
N MET A 275 -11.15 -24.30 17.56
CA MET A 275 -9.70 -24.53 17.52
C MET A 275 -9.33 -25.90 18.07
N ARG A 276 -9.90 -26.30 19.21
CA ARG A 276 -9.69 -27.64 19.80
C ARG A 276 -10.19 -28.74 18.85
N LYS A 277 -11.40 -28.59 18.31
CA LYS A 277 -12.00 -29.52 17.36
C LYS A 277 -11.16 -29.70 16.09
N SER A 278 -10.47 -28.65 15.67
CA SER A 278 -9.56 -28.70 14.51
C SER A 278 -8.14 -29.16 14.84
N GLY A 279 -7.86 -29.57 16.06
CA GLY A 279 -6.52 -30.03 16.51
C GLY A 279 -5.48 -28.92 16.65
N LYS A 280 -5.91 -27.64 16.71
CA LYS A 280 -5.04 -26.44 16.73
C LYS A 280 -4.96 -25.78 18.12
N THR A 281 -5.10 -26.57 19.19
CA THR A 281 -5.11 -26.07 20.58
C THR A 281 -3.87 -25.25 20.93
N ASN A 282 -2.70 -25.63 20.42
CA ASN A 282 -1.44 -24.94 20.64
C ASN A 282 -1.32 -23.59 19.93
N LEU A 283 -2.24 -23.27 19.04
CA LEU A 283 -2.30 -21.98 18.33
C LEU A 283 -3.32 -21.02 18.94
N ILE A 284 -3.99 -21.39 20.03
CA ILE A 284 -4.93 -20.51 20.72
C ILE A 284 -4.14 -19.46 21.51
N PRO A 285 -4.36 -18.14 21.28
CA PRO A 285 -3.74 -17.11 22.09
C PRO A 285 -4.10 -17.24 23.58
N ALA A 286 -3.12 -17.04 24.47
CA ALA A 286 -3.34 -17.13 25.92
C ALA A 286 -4.48 -16.21 26.39
N GLU A 287 -4.54 -15.01 25.85
CA GLU A 287 -5.60 -14.02 26.14
C GLU A 287 -7.00 -14.54 25.74
N ALA A 288 -7.11 -15.24 24.60
CA ALA A 288 -8.39 -15.83 24.19
C ALA A 288 -8.84 -16.97 25.11
N LEU A 289 -7.89 -17.79 25.61
CA LEU A 289 -8.19 -18.80 26.63
C LEU A 289 -8.68 -18.15 27.91
N GLU A 290 -7.95 -17.14 28.42
CA GLU A 290 -8.31 -16.41 29.61
C GLU A 290 -9.70 -15.80 29.49
N ARG A 291 -9.94 -15.04 28.42
CA ARG A 291 -11.21 -14.35 28.17
C ARG A 291 -12.39 -15.32 27.95
N SER A 292 -12.12 -16.56 27.57
CA SER A 292 -13.16 -17.60 27.42
C SER A 292 -13.62 -18.19 28.75
N THR A 293 -12.85 -18.03 29.85
CA THR A 293 -13.11 -18.62 31.16
C THR A 293 -13.65 -17.64 32.18
N TYR A 294 -13.48 -16.35 31.97
CA TYR A 294 -14.05 -15.28 32.82
C TYR A 294 -15.60 -15.28 32.67
#